data_6854b21bccadc7756d646403305d31d4
#
_entry.id   6854b21bccadc7756d646403305d31d4
#
_cell.length_a   1.000
_cell.length_b   1.000
_cell.length_c   1.000
_cell.angle_alpha   90.00
_cell.angle_beta   90.00
_cell.angle_gamma   90.00
#
_symmetry.space_group_name_H-M   'P 1'
#
loop_
_entity.id
_entity.type
_entity.pdbx_description
1 polymer ?
#
loop_
_entity_poly.entity_id
_entity_poly.type
_entity_poly.pdbx_seq_one_letter_code
_entity_poly.pdbx_strand_id
1 'polypeptide(L)'
;MTQSKKTVIAGMTILLLAGAFGAQAYTGEALAKHVKVTMSEARAIALKAHPGKITDEELEKEAGGSGLRYSFDIREGKLTHEVGVDAQTAQVLENKAEGPNPD
;
A
#
# COMPACT_ATOMS: atom_id res chain seq x y z
N MET A 1 -13.25 -5.38 -4.99
CA MET A 1 -13.51 -5.74 -4.10
C MET A 1 -14.13 -6.12 -3.40
N THR A 2 -13.91 -5.69 -3.87
CA THR A 2 -14.42 -6.08 -3.00
C THR A 2 -14.99 -6.01 -2.38
N GLN A 3 -14.73 -5.75 -2.45
CA GLN A 3 -15.29 -5.85 -1.61
C GLN A 3 -15.75 -5.93 -1.18
N SER A 4 -15.27 -5.50 -1.55
CA SER A 4 -15.81 -5.67 -0.92
C SER A 4 -16.39 -5.59 -0.60
N LYS A 5 -16.10 -5.47 -0.71
CA LYS A 5 -16.62 -5.50 -0.24
C LYS A 5 -17.07 -5.02 -0.07
N LYS A 6 -16.78 -4.64 -0.46
CA LYS A 6 -17.16 -4.32 -0.21
C LYS A 6 -17.50 -3.86 -0.41
N THR A 7 -17.10 -3.29 -0.96
CA THR A 7 -17.36 -3.04 -0.97
C THR A 7 -17.64 -2.51 -1.17
N VAL A 8 -17.30 -2.18 -1.61
CA VAL A 8 -17.42 -1.94 -1.57
C VAL A 8 -17.62 -1.53 -1.77
N ILE A 9 -17.53 -1.14 -2.00
CA ILE A 9 -17.68 -1.01 -1.95
C ILE A 9 -17.89 -0.63 -2.13
N ALA A 10 -17.60 -0.28 -2.51
CA ALA A 10 -17.64 -0.15 -2.37
C ALA A 10 -17.79 0.23 -2.68
N GLY A 11 -18.11 0.70 -3.09
CA GLY A 11 -18.07 0.76 -3.20
C GLY A 11 -18.19 1.15 -3.71
N MET A 12 -18.02 1.38 -4.44
CA MET A 12 -17.81 1.41 -4.66
C MET A 12 -17.93 1.56 -5.39
N THR A 13 -17.61 1.72 -6.07
CA THR A 13 -17.45 1.60 -6.53
C THR A 13 -17.45 1.89 -7.23
N ILE A 14 -17.44 2.15 -7.88
CA ILE A 14 -17.15 2.16 -8.35
C ILE A 14 -17.22 2.10 -9.06
N LEU A 15 -17.01 2.36 -9.79
CA LEU A 15 -16.83 2.06 -10.20
C LEU A 15 -16.73 1.99 -10.79
N LEU A 16 -16.59 2.12 -11.38
CA LEU A 16 -16.24 1.84 -11.65
C LEU A 16 -15.89 1.89 -12.07
N LEU A 17 -15.74 2.11 -12.37
CA LEU A 17 -15.08 2.04 -12.54
C LEU A 17 -14.65 1.87 -12.40
N ALA A 18 -14.48 2.05 -12.56
CA ALA A 18 -13.74 1.88 -12.43
C ALA A 18 -13.12 1.52 -11.99
N GLY A 19 -12.71 1.55 -12.11
CA GLY A 19 -11.46 0.90 -11.72
C GLY A 19 -11.30 0.80 -10.25
N ALA A 20 -11.66 -0.22 -9.78
CA ALA A 20 -11.56 -0.45 -8.35
C ALA A 20 -10.16 -0.91 -8.04
N PHE A 21 -9.37 -0.05 -7.43
CA PHE A 21 -8.04 -0.44 -7.02
C PHE A 21 -8.06 -1.59 -6.02
N GLY A 22 -8.98 -1.59 -5.11
CA GLY A 22 -9.00 -2.58 -4.04
C GLY A 22 -9.14 -4.01 -4.52
N ALA A 23 -9.52 -4.21 -5.76
CA ALA A 23 -9.72 -5.56 -6.27
C ALA A 23 -8.45 -6.20 -6.80
N GLN A 24 -7.36 -5.45 -6.91
CA GLN A 24 -6.13 -6.00 -7.48
C GLN A 24 -5.32 -6.76 -6.44
N ALA A 25 -4.81 -7.92 -6.87
CA ALA A 25 -3.92 -8.71 -6.03
C ALA A 25 -2.57 -7.99 -5.86
N TYR A 26 -1.93 -8.24 -4.77
CA TYR A 26 -0.60 -7.75 -4.48
C TYR A 26 0.16 -8.78 -3.68
N THR A 27 1.48 -8.64 -3.61
CA THR A 27 2.31 -9.59 -2.91
C THR A 27 1.97 -9.58 -1.42
N GLY A 28 1.74 -10.74 -0.85
CA GLY A 28 1.43 -10.87 0.56
C GLY A 28 -0.04 -10.73 0.89
N GLU A 29 -0.91 -10.72 -0.12
CA GLU A 29 -2.33 -10.51 0.08
C GLU A 29 -2.95 -11.46 1.11
N ALA A 30 -2.40 -12.66 1.24
CA ALA A 30 -2.91 -13.62 2.20
C ALA A 30 -2.78 -13.14 3.65
N LEU A 31 -1.92 -12.18 3.91
CA LEU A 31 -1.75 -11.60 5.24
C LEU A 31 -2.81 -10.56 5.57
N ALA A 32 -3.61 -10.16 4.58
CA ALA A 32 -4.57 -9.06 4.76
C ALA A 32 -5.62 -9.33 5.84
N LYS A 33 -5.87 -10.58 6.15
CA LYS A 33 -6.84 -10.91 7.19
C LYS A 33 -6.34 -10.59 8.60
N HIS A 34 -5.06 -10.25 8.73
CA HIS A 34 -4.46 -9.97 10.03
C HIS A 34 -4.20 -8.48 10.26
N VAL A 35 -4.62 -7.61 9.33
CA VAL A 35 -4.29 -6.19 9.41
C VAL A 35 -5.49 -5.36 9.85
N LYS A 36 -5.21 -4.20 10.43
CA LYS A 36 -6.23 -3.22 10.80
C LYS A 36 -6.25 -2.06 9.82
N VAL A 37 -5.17 -1.85 9.09
CA VAL A 37 -5.05 -0.79 8.09
C VAL A 37 -5.19 -1.44 6.73
N THR A 38 -6.12 -0.96 5.91
CA THR A 38 -6.31 -1.54 4.58
C THR A 38 -5.22 -1.07 3.63
N MET A 39 -5.05 -1.80 2.52
CA MET A 39 -4.11 -1.37 1.49
C MET A 39 -4.46 0.02 0.97
N SER A 40 -5.75 0.31 0.81
CA SER A 40 -6.18 1.62 0.35
C SER A 40 -5.77 2.73 1.31
N GLU A 41 -5.95 2.49 2.61
CA GLU A 41 -5.54 3.46 3.62
C GLU A 41 -4.02 3.62 3.62
N ALA A 42 -3.30 2.51 3.50
CA ALA A 42 -1.85 2.55 3.50
C ALA A 42 -1.31 3.30 2.29
N ARG A 43 -1.94 3.14 1.11
CA ARG A 43 -1.55 3.91 -0.08
C ARG A 43 -1.67 5.41 0.17
N ALA A 44 -2.77 5.83 0.76
CA ALA A 44 -2.98 7.25 1.03
C ALA A 44 -1.92 7.79 1.99
N ILE A 45 -1.60 7.01 3.01
CA ILE A 45 -0.58 7.40 3.98
C ILE A 45 0.78 7.49 3.30
N ALA A 46 1.12 6.51 2.47
CA ALA A 46 2.40 6.47 1.78
C ALA A 46 2.55 7.66 0.82
N LEU A 47 1.50 7.97 0.07
CA LEU A 47 1.54 9.08 -0.88
C LEU A 47 1.58 10.44 -0.19
N LYS A 48 1.05 10.53 1.02
CA LYS A 48 1.16 11.75 1.80
C LYS A 48 2.58 11.90 2.32
N ALA A 49 3.20 10.79 2.72
CA ALA A 49 4.57 10.80 3.21
C ALA A 49 5.55 11.12 2.07
N HIS A 50 5.28 10.58 0.88
CA HIS A 50 6.12 10.85 -0.29
C HIS A 50 5.26 10.81 -1.56
N PRO A 51 4.92 11.96 -2.12
CA PRO A 51 4.10 12.01 -3.34
C PRO A 51 4.82 11.44 -4.54
N GLY A 52 4.07 10.81 -5.44
CA GLY A 52 4.62 10.24 -6.65
C GLY A 52 3.71 9.16 -7.19
N LYS A 53 4.27 8.26 -7.99
CA LYS A 53 3.53 7.16 -8.58
C LYS A 53 3.93 5.85 -7.90
N ILE A 54 2.96 5.15 -7.34
CA ILE A 54 3.22 3.83 -6.75
C ILE A 54 3.47 2.85 -7.90
N THR A 55 4.64 2.22 -7.91
CA THR A 55 5.02 1.26 -8.92
C THR A 55 5.04 -0.16 -8.39
N ASP A 56 5.07 -0.34 -7.07
CA ASP A 56 5.03 -1.67 -6.47
C ASP A 56 4.43 -1.55 -5.08
N GLU A 57 3.74 -2.60 -4.64
CA GLU A 57 3.14 -2.62 -3.32
C GLU A 57 3.09 -4.04 -2.79
N GLU A 58 3.40 -4.19 -1.51
CA GLU A 58 3.44 -5.48 -0.85
C GLU A 58 2.91 -5.37 0.57
N LEU A 59 2.40 -6.48 1.08
CA LEU A 59 2.13 -6.63 2.50
C LEU A 59 3.03 -7.75 2.99
N GLU A 60 3.82 -7.49 4.01
CA GLU A 60 4.85 -8.44 4.42
C GLU A 60 5.07 -8.44 5.92
N LYS A 61 5.63 -9.54 6.40
CA LYS A 61 6.12 -9.62 7.77
C LYS A 61 7.54 -9.09 7.77
N GLU A 62 7.80 -8.12 8.62
CA GLU A 62 9.13 -7.55 8.71
C GLU A 62 9.33 -6.96 10.09
N ALA A 63 10.53 -7.09 10.64
CA ALA A 63 10.85 -6.57 11.96
C ALA A 63 10.63 -5.07 11.98
N GLY A 64 10.13 -4.57 13.11
CA GLY A 64 9.83 -3.15 13.30
C GLY A 64 8.34 -2.94 13.43
N GLY A 65 7.95 -1.96 14.23
CA GLY A 65 6.55 -1.69 14.48
C GLY A 65 5.82 -2.92 14.97
N SER A 66 4.68 -3.20 14.39
CA SER A 66 3.87 -4.35 14.77
C SER A 66 4.35 -5.68 14.18
N GLY A 67 5.28 -5.62 13.25
CA GLY A 67 5.74 -6.81 12.55
C GLY A 67 5.03 -7.08 11.23
N LEU A 68 3.98 -6.31 10.92
CA LEU A 68 3.30 -6.37 9.62
C LEU A 68 3.38 -5.00 8.98
N ARG A 69 3.75 -4.97 7.71
CA ARG A 69 4.05 -3.72 7.02
C ARG A 69 3.60 -3.77 5.58
N TYR A 70 3.00 -2.66 5.13
CA TYR A 70 2.84 -2.42 3.70
C TYR A 70 4.08 -1.68 3.22
N SER A 71 4.66 -2.18 2.13
CA SER A 71 5.82 -1.53 1.51
C SER A 71 5.45 -1.06 0.12
N PHE A 72 5.85 0.17 -0.20
CA PHE A 72 5.54 0.80 -1.48
C PHE A 72 6.81 1.32 -2.11
N ASP A 73 6.96 1.06 -3.42
CA ASP A 73 7.93 1.79 -4.22
C ASP A 73 7.17 2.93 -4.89
N ILE A 74 7.65 4.14 -4.67
CA ILE A 74 7.01 5.33 -5.21
C ILE A 74 8.01 6.04 -6.11
N ARG A 75 7.64 6.22 -7.37
CA ARG A 75 8.48 6.84 -8.37
C ARG A 75 8.23 8.32 -8.45
N GLU A 76 9.31 9.08 -8.43
CA GLU A 76 9.23 10.52 -8.64
C GLU A 76 10.39 10.88 -9.56
N GLY A 77 10.09 11.17 -10.83
CA GLY A 77 11.13 11.37 -11.82
C GLY A 77 11.93 10.10 -12.02
N LYS A 78 13.23 10.15 -11.83
CA LYS A 78 14.11 9.01 -12.00
C LYS A 78 14.41 8.29 -10.69
N LEU A 79 13.90 8.83 -9.59
CA LEU A 79 14.18 8.25 -8.29
C LEU A 79 13.01 7.40 -7.84
N THR A 80 13.33 6.33 -7.12
CA THR A 80 12.35 5.51 -6.45
C THR A 80 12.54 5.67 -4.94
N HIS A 81 11.42 5.90 -4.26
CA HIS A 81 11.39 6.03 -2.81
C HIS A 81 10.70 4.82 -2.24
N GLU A 82 11.23 4.27 -1.18
CA GLU A 82 10.56 3.18 -0.50
C GLU A 82 9.87 3.71 0.75
N VAL A 83 8.58 3.45 0.88
CA VAL A 83 7.80 3.87 2.04
C VAL A 83 7.18 2.64 2.68
N GLY A 84 7.38 2.49 3.98
CA GLY A 84 6.80 1.40 4.74
C GLY A 84 5.77 1.94 5.72
N VAL A 85 4.57 1.34 5.73
CA VAL A 85 3.47 1.74 6.60
C VAL A 85 3.08 0.56 7.46
N ASP A 86 3.06 0.73 8.77
CA ASP A 86 2.66 -0.33 9.68
C ASP A 86 1.21 -0.71 9.43
N ALA A 87 0.99 -2.01 9.20
CA ALA A 87 -0.33 -2.50 8.82
C ALA A 87 -1.31 -2.59 9.98
N GLN A 88 -0.85 -2.34 11.20
CA GLN A 88 -1.72 -2.34 12.38
C GLN A 88 -1.92 -0.96 12.96
N THR A 89 -0.90 -0.10 12.89
CA THR A 89 -0.93 1.21 13.56
C THR A 89 -0.99 2.38 12.60
N ALA A 90 -0.74 2.15 11.31
CA ALA A 90 -0.70 3.19 10.27
C ALA A 90 0.54 4.09 10.36
N GLN A 91 1.48 3.76 11.25
CA GLN A 91 2.69 4.56 11.39
C GLN A 91 3.62 4.36 10.20
N VAL A 92 4.23 5.44 9.73
CA VAL A 92 5.24 5.35 8.68
C VAL A 92 6.53 4.86 9.33
N LEU A 93 6.99 3.70 8.91
CA LEU A 93 8.17 3.05 9.48
C LEU A 93 9.41 3.26 8.64
N GLU A 94 9.24 3.54 7.36
CA GLU A 94 10.34 3.73 6.45
C GLU A 94 9.96 4.75 5.39
N ASN A 95 10.90 5.62 5.02
CA ASN A 95 10.68 6.63 3.99
C ASN A 95 12.05 7.06 3.50
N LYS A 96 12.56 6.38 2.47
CA LYS A 96 13.91 6.65 2.02
C LYS A 96 14.05 6.45 0.52
N ALA A 97 14.99 7.20 -0.08
CA ALA A 97 15.29 7.08 -1.50
C ALA A 97 16.08 5.81 -1.75
N GLU A 98 15.75 5.11 -2.84
CA GLU A 98 16.41 3.88 -3.24
C GLU A 98 17.34 4.08 -4.43
N GLY A 99 17.36 5.29 -4.97
CA GLY A 99 18.19 5.59 -6.12
C GLY A 99 17.47 5.30 -7.42
N PRO A 100 18.17 5.47 -8.55
CA PRO A 100 17.53 5.38 -9.87
C PRO A 100 17.24 3.95 -10.32
N ASN A 101 17.90 2.95 -9.74
CA ASN A 101 17.74 1.56 -10.16
C ASN A 101 17.44 0.69 -8.96
N PRO A 102 16.22 0.78 -8.42
CA PRO A 102 15.86 -0.07 -7.29
C PRO A 102 15.65 -1.49 -7.79
N ASP A 103 15.72 -2.43 -6.89
CA ASP A 103 15.48 -3.84 -7.22
C ASP A 103 14.05 -4.13 -7.59
#